data_8123e6f2e7d1a2605b59519739114208
#
_entry.id   8123e6f2e7d1a2605b59519739114208
#
_cell.length_a   1.000
_cell.length_b   1.000
_cell.length_c   1.000
_cell.angle_alpha   90.00
_cell.angle_beta   90.00
_cell.angle_gamma   90.00
#
_symmetry.space_group_name_H-M   'P 1'
#
loop_
_entity.id
_entity.type
_entity.pdbx_description
1 polymer ?
#
loop_
_entity_poly.entity_id
_entity_poly.type
_entity_poly.pdbx_seq_one_letter_code
_entity_poly.pdbx_strand_id
1 'polypeptide(L)'
;MKRAFALLMALTMAAGLLAGCGSGSSTPAASSAAPAAPAASEAAPASEPAGQPAGGADKIVCGVVLIDMTNQFFVDMIEGGNKAAEDYGCEVIWKSADGNFDNQISLIENFIEQGVDCILVDPLDSEGLKPVIEKASAAGIPTITMAGQVDVETNYPTVYNDEENTRIIAEMTAKMIGEEGKTALLYGNKGNLVSDLRQKGYYAGMEKYPNITVVEQPTNWDPPTGMKAAQDLIAANPDLKAIHCISDAVTLAAYQAVKTAGKEGEIIVTSYDGNDDALKAVESGQFTSTVLTGAKKTGYWNIQVALQLASGVRPAEKILNLDTHFVMTDENKAKFAEMGIEGTEDVSVINPAQALERAAGYRDELYDPDLLAG
;
A
#
# COMPACT_ATOMS: atom_id res chain seq x y z
N MET A 1 62.99 -5.98 -0.06
CA MET A 1 63.27 -6.74 1.18
C MET A 1 61.95 -7.24 1.69
N LYS A 2 61.55 -8.51 1.34
CA LYS A 2 61.59 -9.73 2.18
C LYS A 2 60.79 -9.52 3.49
N ARG A 3 59.71 -10.22 3.86
CA ARG A 3 59.23 -11.63 3.81
C ARG A 3 57.74 -11.58 4.27
N ALA A 4 56.74 -12.11 3.69
CA ALA A 4 56.18 -13.46 3.66
C ALA A 4 56.19 -14.22 5.01
N PHE A 5 54.98 -14.52 5.55
CA PHE A 5 54.73 -15.73 6.32
C PHE A 5 53.24 -16.14 6.12
N ALA A 6 53.11 -17.28 5.45
CA ALA A 6 51.91 -18.11 5.44
C ALA A 6 52.08 -19.20 6.53
N LEU A 7 51.01 -19.57 7.20
CA LEU A 7 50.93 -20.88 7.86
C LEU A 7 49.52 -21.44 7.81
N LEU A 8 49.47 -22.59 7.24
CA LEU A 8 48.44 -23.62 7.03
C LEU A 8 48.39 -24.56 8.23
N MET A 9 47.22 -25.02 8.65
CA MET A 9 46.95 -26.35 9.27
C MET A 9 45.44 -26.57 9.29
N ALA A 10 44.82 -27.41 8.46
CA ALA A 10 44.80 -28.88 8.37
C ALA A 10 44.02 -29.57 9.51
N LEU A 11 42.80 -29.98 9.19
CA LEU A 11 42.18 -31.31 9.12
C LEU A 11 42.33 -32.26 10.33
N THR A 12 41.20 -32.67 10.93
CA THR A 12 41.00 -34.07 11.35
C THR A 12 39.52 -34.45 11.33
N MET A 13 39.23 -35.47 10.52
CA MET A 13 38.04 -36.33 10.56
C MET A 13 38.18 -37.35 11.70
N ALA A 14 37.07 -37.73 12.33
CA ALA A 14 36.92 -39.05 12.94
C ALA A 14 35.48 -39.53 12.79
N ALA A 15 35.35 -40.59 12.04
CA ALA A 15 34.16 -41.41 11.90
C ALA A 15 34.06 -42.41 13.06
N GLY A 16 32.84 -42.74 13.47
CA GLY A 16 32.54 -43.82 14.41
C GLY A 16 31.22 -44.47 14.10
N LEU A 17 31.27 -45.60 13.39
CA LEU A 17 30.21 -46.58 13.19
C LEU A 17 30.18 -47.56 14.38
N LEU A 18 28.93 -48.03 14.71
CA LEU A 18 28.59 -49.40 15.19
C LEU A 18 27.12 -49.38 15.57
N ALA A 19 26.16 -49.94 14.82
CA ALA A 19 25.74 -51.35 14.68
C ALA A 19 25.13 -51.95 15.96
N GLY A 20 23.86 -52.29 15.89
CA GLY A 20 23.12 -53.06 16.87
C GLY A 20 21.77 -53.56 16.30
N CYS A 21 21.77 -54.79 15.81
CA CYS A 21 20.62 -55.57 15.33
C CYS A 21 19.65 -55.97 16.44
N GLY A 22 18.38 -56.13 16.12
CA GLY A 22 17.39 -56.80 16.94
C GLY A 22 16.12 -57.09 16.16
N SER A 23 16.06 -58.27 15.60
CA SER A 23 15.00 -58.89 14.82
C SER A 23 13.80 -59.29 15.66
N GLY A 24 12.58 -59.28 15.04
CA GLY A 24 11.36 -59.88 15.61
C GLY A 24 10.21 -59.85 14.60
N SER A 25 10.17 -60.92 13.82
CA SER A 25 9.18 -61.28 12.84
C SER A 25 7.90 -61.83 13.49
N SER A 26 6.69 -61.50 12.98
CA SER A 26 5.62 -62.49 12.79
C SER A 26 4.32 -61.85 12.20
N THR A 27 4.06 -62.18 10.93
CA THR A 27 2.72 -62.39 10.37
C THR A 27 2.47 -63.92 10.46
N PRO A 28 1.24 -64.52 10.30
CA PRO A 28 0.07 -64.10 9.53
C PRO A 28 -1.32 -64.41 10.13
N ALA A 29 -2.43 -64.07 9.52
CA ALA A 29 -3.42 -64.93 8.92
C ALA A 29 -4.73 -64.24 8.59
N ALA A 30 -5.19 -64.52 7.38
CA ALA A 30 -6.44 -64.10 6.79
C ALA A 30 -7.62 -64.93 7.36
N SER A 31 -8.84 -64.35 7.35
CA SER A 31 -10.07 -65.11 7.15
C SER A 31 -11.16 -64.24 6.51
N SER A 32 -11.59 -64.74 5.38
CA SER A 32 -12.70 -64.34 4.54
C SER A 32 -14.06 -64.55 5.16
N ALA A 33 -15.03 -63.66 4.89
CA ALA A 33 -16.41 -64.06 4.50
C ALA A 33 -17.25 -62.82 4.09
N ALA A 34 -17.72 -62.79 2.88
CA ALA A 34 -18.95 -62.12 2.44
C ALA A 34 -19.99 -63.23 2.18
N PRO A 35 -21.25 -62.98 1.75
CA PRO A 35 -22.11 -61.78 1.73
C PRO A 35 -23.53 -62.01 2.33
N ALA A 36 -24.29 -60.95 2.55
CA ALA A 36 -25.77 -61.05 2.49
C ALA A 36 -26.40 -59.67 2.27
N ALA A 37 -27.13 -59.48 1.22
CA ALA A 37 -28.20 -58.51 1.01
C ALA A 37 -29.48 -59.35 0.80
N PRO A 38 -30.73 -58.79 0.73
CA PRO A 38 -31.23 -57.46 1.00
C PRO A 38 -32.49 -57.46 1.95
N ALA A 39 -32.89 -56.32 2.47
CA ALA A 39 -34.26 -56.13 2.85
C ALA A 39 -34.68 -54.67 2.55
N ALA A 40 -35.65 -54.55 1.68
CA ALA A 40 -36.41 -53.34 1.43
C ALA A 40 -37.37 -53.11 2.59
N SER A 41 -37.49 -51.86 3.03
CA SER A 41 -38.74 -51.40 3.64
C SER A 41 -38.81 -49.87 3.75
N GLU A 42 -39.90 -49.37 3.25
CA GLU A 42 -40.73 -48.22 3.60
C GLU A 42 -40.19 -46.82 3.48
N ALA A 43 -40.79 -46.11 2.51
CA ALA A 43 -40.84 -44.67 2.39
C ALA A 43 -41.54 -44.06 3.63
N ALA A 44 -40.85 -43.16 4.31
CA ALA A 44 -41.43 -42.20 5.23
C ALA A 44 -41.78 -40.91 4.50
N PRO A 45 -42.81 -40.15 4.90
CA PRO A 45 -43.37 -39.06 4.11
C PRO A 45 -42.47 -37.84 4.06
N ALA A 46 -42.54 -37.15 2.93
CA ALA A 46 -41.90 -35.88 2.69
C ALA A 46 -42.18 -34.88 3.83
N SER A 47 -41.14 -34.48 4.53
CA SER A 47 -41.17 -33.32 5.42
C SER A 47 -41.29 -32.09 4.54
N GLU A 48 -42.28 -31.28 4.77
CA GLU A 48 -42.41 -29.92 4.25
C GLU A 48 -41.13 -29.13 4.55
N PRO A 49 -40.71 -28.21 3.68
CA PRO A 49 -39.57 -27.36 3.97
C PRO A 49 -39.91 -26.50 5.19
N ALA A 50 -39.18 -26.72 6.28
CA ALA A 50 -39.22 -25.83 7.41
C ALA A 50 -38.96 -24.41 6.94
N GLY A 51 -39.92 -23.53 7.17
CA GLY A 51 -39.86 -22.14 6.85
C GLY A 51 -38.55 -21.52 7.39
N GLN A 52 -37.80 -20.84 6.53
CA GLN A 52 -36.73 -19.97 6.95
C GLN A 52 -37.26 -19.01 8.03
N PRO A 53 -36.54 -18.82 9.13
CA PRO A 53 -36.84 -17.74 10.03
C PRO A 53 -36.66 -16.42 9.28
N ALA A 54 -37.71 -15.67 9.13
CA ALA A 54 -37.65 -14.31 8.61
C ALA A 54 -36.78 -13.43 9.52
N GLY A 55 -35.73 -12.75 8.94
CA GLY A 55 -35.25 -11.49 9.44
C GLY A 55 -34.06 -11.47 10.35
N GLY A 56 -32.88 -11.73 9.79
CA GLY A 56 -31.71 -10.89 10.01
C GLY A 56 -31.28 -10.46 8.61
N ALA A 57 -31.20 -9.19 8.32
CA ALA A 57 -30.52 -8.76 7.11
C ALA A 57 -29.11 -9.36 7.17
N ASP A 58 -28.75 -10.19 6.19
CA ASP A 58 -27.41 -10.76 6.14
C ASP A 58 -26.42 -9.61 6.17
N LYS A 59 -25.45 -9.71 7.08
CA LYS A 59 -24.45 -8.66 7.27
C LYS A 59 -23.64 -8.52 5.99
N ILE A 60 -23.53 -7.30 5.45
CA ILE A 60 -22.70 -7.05 4.27
C ILE A 60 -21.25 -7.42 4.57
N VAL A 61 -20.63 -8.18 3.69
CA VAL A 61 -19.25 -8.68 3.79
C VAL A 61 -18.40 -8.04 2.69
N CYS A 62 -17.37 -7.29 3.08
CA CYS A 62 -16.40 -6.71 2.18
C CYS A 62 -15.07 -7.48 2.24
N GLY A 63 -14.58 -7.98 1.10
CA GLY A 63 -13.25 -8.56 0.99
C GLY A 63 -12.24 -7.50 0.57
N VAL A 64 -11.13 -7.36 1.29
CA VAL A 64 -10.09 -6.37 1.00
C VAL A 64 -8.75 -7.06 0.78
N VAL A 65 -8.10 -6.78 -0.35
CA VAL A 65 -6.76 -7.29 -0.68
C VAL A 65 -5.79 -6.11 -0.78
N LEU A 66 -4.88 -6.02 0.18
CA LEU A 66 -3.80 -5.02 0.22
C LEU A 66 -2.50 -5.58 -0.35
N ILE A 67 -1.64 -4.69 -0.82
CA ILE A 67 -0.28 -5.05 -1.27
C ILE A 67 0.51 -5.68 -0.12
N ASP A 68 0.44 -5.05 1.06
CA ASP A 68 1.13 -5.39 2.29
C ASP A 68 0.27 -4.97 3.49
N MET A 69 0.44 -5.58 4.63
CA MET A 69 -0.26 -5.23 5.88
C MET A 69 0.72 -4.87 7.01
N THR A 70 2.01 -4.75 6.72
CA THR A 70 3.06 -4.38 7.69
C THR A 70 3.51 -2.93 7.57
N ASN A 71 3.34 -2.30 6.40
CA ASN A 71 3.58 -0.88 6.21
C ASN A 71 2.56 -0.05 7.00
N GLN A 72 3.03 0.99 7.70
CA GLN A 72 2.19 1.84 8.57
C GLN A 72 0.99 2.45 7.83
N PHE A 73 1.15 2.83 6.57
CA PHE A 73 0.04 3.32 5.75
C PHE A 73 -1.14 2.33 5.70
N PHE A 74 -0.86 1.06 5.47
CA PHE A 74 -1.91 0.02 5.43
C PHE A 74 -2.43 -0.34 6.83
N VAL A 75 -1.58 -0.29 7.85
CA VAL A 75 -2.03 -0.46 9.27
C VAL A 75 -3.07 0.61 9.63
N ASP A 76 -2.82 1.86 9.28
CA ASP A 76 -3.74 2.98 9.51
C ASP A 76 -5.01 2.87 8.64
N MET A 77 -4.88 2.42 7.39
CA MET A 77 -6.03 2.15 6.51
C MET A 77 -6.93 1.05 7.08
N ILE A 78 -6.35 -0.03 7.60
CA ILE A 78 -7.08 -1.11 8.26
C ILE A 78 -7.81 -0.60 9.51
N GLU A 79 -7.16 0.25 10.31
CA GLU A 79 -7.79 0.87 11.49
C GLU A 79 -9.04 1.66 11.06
N GLY A 80 -8.92 2.51 10.04
CA GLY A 80 -10.03 3.29 9.51
C GLY A 80 -11.16 2.43 8.97
N GLY A 81 -10.84 1.40 8.19
CA GLY A 81 -11.84 0.49 7.63
C GLY A 81 -12.54 -0.35 8.70
N ASN A 82 -11.83 -0.80 9.73
CA ASN A 82 -12.43 -1.49 10.88
C ASN A 82 -13.37 -0.58 11.67
N LYS A 83 -13.01 0.71 11.81
CA LYS A 83 -13.89 1.70 12.43
C LYS A 83 -15.18 1.90 11.63
N ALA A 84 -15.09 1.97 10.30
CA ALA A 84 -16.28 2.01 9.46
C ALA A 84 -17.13 0.73 9.59
N ALA A 85 -16.47 -0.43 9.64
CA ALA A 85 -17.17 -1.71 9.85
C ALA A 85 -17.94 -1.75 11.17
N GLU A 86 -17.36 -1.20 12.24
CA GLU A 86 -18.03 -1.07 13.54
C GLU A 86 -19.23 -0.12 13.45
N ASP A 87 -19.03 1.09 12.86
CA ASP A 87 -20.05 2.14 12.79
C ASP A 87 -21.25 1.75 11.95
N TYR A 88 -21.04 1.00 10.87
CA TYR A 88 -22.10 0.59 9.93
C TYR A 88 -22.56 -0.87 10.11
N GLY A 89 -21.93 -1.64 11.00
CA GLY A 89 -22.33 -3.00 11.29
C GLY A 89 -22.07 -4.01 10.17
N CYS A 90 -21.07 -3.76 9.30
CA CYS A 90 -20.63 -4.67 8.25
C CYS A 90 -19.47 -5.58 8.71
N GLU A 91 -19.07 -6.53 7.87
CA GLU A 91 -17.88 -7.36 8.07
C GLU A 91 -16.83 -6.99 7.02
N VAL A 92 -15.57 -6.87 7.45
CA VAL A 92 -14.44 -6.60 6.54
C VAL A 92 -13.38 -7.68 6.74
N ILE A 93 -13.03 -8.38 5.67
CA ILE A 93 -12.02 -9.44 5.66
C ILE A 93 -10.77 -8.90 4.97
N TRP A 94 -9.72 -8.64 5.74
CA TRP A 94 -8.45 -8.14 5.23
C TRP A 94 -7.51 -9.28 4.83
N LYS A 95 -6.88 -9.17 3.68
CA LYS A 95 -5.85 -10.10 3.17
C LYS A 95 -4.65 -9.33 2.64
N SER A 96 -3.45 -9.88 2.88
CA SER A 96 -2.19 -9.37 2.32
C SER A 96 -1.80 -10.16 1.08
N ALA A 97 -1.43 -9.48 0.02
CA ALA A 97 -0.81 -10.11 -1.14
C ALA A 97 0.69 -10.37 -0.94
N ASP A 98 1.29 -9.81 0.12
CA ASP A 98 2.71 -9.91 0.45
C ASP A 98 3.63 -9.52 -0.73
N GLY A 99 3.25 -8.48 -1.47
CA GLY A 99 3.95 -8.01 -2.65
C GLY A 99 3.94 -8.99 -3.84
N ASN A 100 3.13 -10.04 -3.79
CA ASN A 100 3.06 -11.08 -4.81
C ASN A 100 1.79 -10.95 -5.65
N PHE A 101 1.96 -10.71 -6.95
CA PHE A 101 0.85 -10.48 -7.86
C PHE A 101 -0.04 -11.72 -8.07
N ASP A 102 0.55 -12.91 -8.20
CA ASP A 102 -0.22 -14.15 -8.35
C ASP A 102 -1.04 -14.47 -7.08
N ASN A 103 -0.48 -14.16 -5.91
CA ASN A 103 -1.20 -14.25 -4.65
C ASN A 103 -2.37 -13.26 -4.61
N GLN A 104 -2.16 -12.02 -5.09
CA GLN A 104 -3.23 -11.02 -5.17
C GLN A 104 -4.42 -11.51 -6.00
N ILE A 105 -4.16 -12.05 -7.20
CA ILE A 105 -5.20 -12.64 -8.05
C ILE A 105 -5.92 -13.77 -7.31
N SER A 106 -5.18 -14.70 -6.70
CA SER A 106 -5.75 -15.84 -5.99
C SER A 106 -6.66 -15.41 -4.83
N LEU A 107 -6.29 -14.37 -4.09
CA LEU A 107 -7.09 -13.82 -2.99
C LEU A 107 -8.40 -13.19 -3.49
N ILE A 108 -8.35 -12.47 -4.61
CA ILE A 108 -9.54 -11.90 -5.25
C ILE A 108 -10.46 -13.03 -5.72
N GLU A 109 -9.93 -14.06 -6.38
CA GLU A 109 -10.70 -15.23 -6.82
C GLU A 109 -11.37 -15.94 -5.65
N ASN A 110 -10.67 -16.10 -4.52
CA ASN A 110 -11.24 -16.67 -3.30
C ASN A 110 -12.43 -15.84 -2.77
N PHE A 111 -12.37 -14.51 -2.82
CA PHE A 111 -13.49 -13.66 -2.43
C PHE A 111 -14.66 -13.76 -3.42
N ILE A 112 -14.40 -13.90 -4.71
CA ILE A 112 -15.45 -14.17 -5.72
C ILE A 112 -16.14 -15.50 -5.42
N GLU A 113 -15.38 -16.56 -5.10
CA GLU A 113 -15.93 -17.89 -4.76
C GLU A 113 -16.71 -17.89 -3.43
N GLN A 114 -16.31 -17.07 -2.45
CA GLN A 114 -17.01 -16.88 -1.19
C GLN A 114 -18.31 -16.07 -1.37
N GLY A 115 -18.46 -15.35 -2.48
CA GLY A 115 -19.64 -14.53 -2.75
C GLY A 115 -19.75 -13.34 -1.81
N VAL A 116 -18.63 -12.64 -1.54
CA VAL A 116 -18.67 -11.39 -0.77
C VAL A 116 -19.46 -10.31 -1.51
N ASP A 117 -19.97 -9.31 -0.80
CA ASP A 117 -20.84 -8.28 -1.37
C ASP A 117 -20.08 -7.17 -2.10
N CYS A 118 -18.81 -6.98 -1.79
CA CYS A 118 -17.90 -6.05 -2.46
C CYS A 118 -16.45 -6.48 -2.31
N ILE A 119 -15.61 -6.21 -3.31
CA ILE A 119 -14.17 -6.47 -3.25
C ILE A 119 -13.41 -5.16 -3.40
N LEU A 120 -12.48 -4.89 -2.47
CA LEU A 120 -11.57 -3.76 -2.51
C LEU A 120 -10.15 -4.27 -2.73
N VAL A 121 -9.40 -3.59 -3.58
CA VAL A 121 -8.03 -4.01 -3.94
C VAL A 121 -7.11 -2.81 -4.01
N ASP A 122 -5.93 -2.90 -3.40
CA ASP A 122 -4.81 -2.01 -3.71
C ASP A 122 -3.95 -2.70 -4.79
N PRO A 123 -3.94 -2.21 -6.05
CA PRO A 123 -3.37 -2.94 -7.17
C PRO A 123 -1.84 -2.98 -7.16
N LEU A 124 -1.25 -4.18 -7.25
CA LEU A 124 0.17 -4.35 -7.58
C LEU A 124 0.46 -4.03 -9.06
N ASP A 125 -0.45 -4.42 -9.94
CA ASP A 125 -0.41 -4.17 -11.38
C ASP A 125 -1.85 -3.96 -11.88
N SER A 126 -2.18 -2.72 -12.25
CA SER A 126 -3.54 -2.35 -12.67
C SER A 126 -3.99 -3.04 -13.95
N GLU A 127 -3.10 -3.19 -14.93
CA GLU A 127 -3.43 -3.86 -16.19
C GLU A 127 -3.59 -5.37 -16.01
N GLY A 128 -2.69 -5.98 -15.24
CA GLY A 128 -2.72 -7.40 -14.95
C GLY A 128 -3.95 -7.84 -14.15
N LEU A 129 -4.53 -6.97 -13.33
CA LEU A 129 -5.73 -7.27 -12.54
C LEU A 129 -7.03 -7.22 -13.35
N LYS A 130 -7.05 -6.62 -14.54
CA LYS A 130 -8.26 -6.45 -15.33
C LYS A 130 -9.07 -7.74 -15.51
N PRO A 131 -8.49 -8.90 -15.86
CA PRO A 131 -9.25 -10.14 -16.04
C PRO A 131 -9.96 -10.62 -14.77
N VAL A 132 -9.33 -10.51 -13.61
CA VAL A 132 -9.94 -10.96 -12.35
C VAL A 132 -11.01 -9.99 -11.85
N ILE A 133 -10.87 -8.69 -12.11
CA ILE A 133 -11.90 -7.69 -11.83
C ILE A 133 -13.10 -7.88 -12.78
N GLU A 134 -12.88 -8.21 -14.05
CA GLU A 134 -13.95 -8.60 -14.97
C GLU A 134 -14.68 -9.87 -14.50
N LYS A 135 -13.96 -10.83 -13.92
CA LYS A 135 -14.55 -12.03 -13.31
C LYS A 135 -15.45 -11.68 -12.11
N ALA A 136 -15.02 -10.76 -11.24
CA ALA A 136 -15.85 -10.25 -10.14
C ALA A 136 -17.12 -9.56 -10.68
N SER A 137 -16.96 -8.72 -11.71
CA SER A 137 -18.07 -8.08 -12.41
C SER A 137 -19.09 -9.08 -12.95
N ALA A 138 -18.62 -10.15 -13.62
CA ALA A 138 -19.47 -11.21 -14.17
C ALA A 138 -20.21 -12.00 -13.07
N ALA A 139 -19.65 -12.06 -11.86
CA ALA A 139 -20.29 -12.62 -10.67
C ALA A 139 -21.28 -11.65 -9.98
N GLY A 140 -21.40 -10.41 -10.49
CA GLY A 140 -22.26 -9.37 -9.90
C GLY A 140 -21.67 -8.68 -8.68
N ILE A 141 -20.39 -8.87 -8.40
CA ILE A 141 -19.68 -8.30 -7.25
C ILE A 141 -19.02 -6.99 -7.69
N PRO A 142 -19.43 -5.82 -7.15
CA PRO A 142 -18.77 -4.56 -7.43
C PRO A 142 -17.36 -4.54 -6.83
N THR A 143 -16.47 -3.77 -7.46
CA THR A 143 -15.08 -3.65 -7.01
C THR A 143 -14.68 -2.20 -6.81
N ILE A 144 -13.75 -1.98 -5.89
CA ILE A 144 -13.06 -0.72 -5.66
C ILE A 144 -11.57 -0.98 -5.80
N THR A 145 -10.87 -0.23 -6.67
CA THR A 145 -9.41 -0.20 -6.67
C THR A 145 -8.94 1.03 -5.89
N MET A 146 -8.20 0.78 -4.81
CA MET A 146 -7.70 1.82 -3.91
C MET A 146 -6.34 2.31 -4.40
N ALA A 147 -6.17 3.62 -4.52
CA ALA A 147 -4.95 4.26 -5.02
C ALA A 147 -4.49 3.81 -6.42
N GLY A 148 -5.32 3.09 -7.16
CA GLY A 148 -5.02 2.60 -8.51
C GLY A 148 -6.26 2.55 -9.39
N GLN A 149 -6.07 2.47 -10.71
CA GLN A 149 -7.16 2.39 -11.68
C GLN A 149 -7.12 1.06 -12.43
N VAL A 150 -8.24 0.36 -12.46
CA VAL A 150 -8.47 -0.77 -13.36
C VAL A 150 -9.70 -0.43 -14.19
N ASP A 151 -9.52 -0.38 -15.52
CA ASP A 151 -10.58 0.02 -16.44
C ASP A 151 -11.56 -1.14 -16.70
N VAL A 152 -12.51 -1.29 -15.76
CA VAL A 152 -13.66 -2.19 -15.83
C VAL A 152 -14.91 -1.42 -15.42
N GLU A 153 -16.03 -1.61 -16.10
CA GLU A 153 -17.25 -0.82 -15.91
C GLU A 153 -17.76 -0.83 -14.46
N THR A 154 -17.68 -1.95 -13.77
CA THR A 154 -18.15 -2.13 -12.38
C THR A 154 -17.10 -1.83 -11.32
N ASN A 155 -15.90 -1.42 -11.73
CA ASN A 155 -14.84 -1.00 -10.82
C ASN A 155 -14.89 0.50 -10.58
N TYR A 156 -14.77 0.93 -9.32
CA TYR A 156 -14.75 2.32 -8.88
C TYR A 156 -13.39 2.64 -8.28
N PRO A 157 -12.45 3.22 -9.06
CA PRO A 157 -11.15 3.59 -8.53
C PRO A 157 -11.25 4.78 -7.58
N THR A 158 -10.60 4.67 -6.43
CA THR A 158 -10.33 5.78 -5.52
C THR A 158 -8.87 6.18 -5.67
N VAL A 159 -8.61 7.43 -6.02
CA VAL A 159 -7.29 7.90 -6.41
C VAL A 159 -6.91 9.19 -5.71
N TYR A 160 -5.62 9.44 -5.64
CA TYR A 160 -5.07 10.74 -5.25
C TYR A 160 -4.57 11.47 -6.49
N ASN A 161 -4.36 12.78 -6.38
CA ASN A 161 -3.77 13.58 -7.45
C ASN A 161 -2.22 13.44 -7.47
N ASP A 162 -1.75 12.19 -7.52
CA ASP A 162 -0.35 11.81 -7.30
C ASP A 162 0.63 12.51 -8.26
N GLU A 163 0.30 12.57 -9.54
CA GLU A 163 1.16 13.21 -10.56
C GLU A 163 1.31 14.71 -10.29
N GLU A 164 0.20 15.39 -10.04
CA GLU A 164 0.21 16.84 -9.78
C GLU A 164 0.85 17.19 -8.44
N ASN A 165 0.52 16.47 -7.38
CA ASN A 165 1.13 16.69 -6.07
C ASN A 165 2.65 16.53 -6.13
N THR A 166 3.13 15.51 -6.84
CA THR A 166 4.57 15.27 -6.95
C THR A 166 5.26 16.27 -7.87
N ARG A 167 4.56 16.75 -8.92
CA ARG A 167 5.03 17.87 -9.74
C ARG A 167 5.27 19.12 -8.89
N ILE A 168 4.32 19.45 -8.02
CA ILE A 168 4.42 20.61 -7.12
C ILE A 168 5.59 20.43 -6.13
N ILE A 169 5.77 19.23 -5.54
CA ILE A 169 6.93 18.93 -4.68
C ILE A 169 8.24 19.13 -5.43
N ALA A 170 8.32 18.66 -6.68
CA ALA A 170 9.51 18.77 -7.49
C ALA A 170 9.87 20.24 -7.77
N GLU A 171 8.89 21.06 -8.18
CA GLU A 171 9.09 22.48 -8.41
C GLU A 171 9.48 23.24 -7.12
N MET A 172 8.82 22.93 -6.00
CA MET A 172 9.20 23.47 -4.70
C MET A 172 10.65 23.11 -4.35
N THR A 173 11.01 21.84 -4.51
CA THR A 173 12.37 21.34 -4.25
C THR A 173 13.39 22.07 -5.14
N ALA A 174 13.12 22.20 -6.45
CA ALA A 174 13.97 22.91 -7.40
C ALA A 174 14.24 24.35 -6.97
N LYS A 175 13.19 25.08 -6.60
CA LYS A 175 13.32 26.47 -6.11
C LYS A 175 14.11 26.56 -4.81
N MET A 176 13.89 25.63 -3.88
CA MET A 176 14.60 25.60 -2.60
C MET A 176 16.10 25.33 -2.74
N ILE A 177 16.53 24.55 -3.75
CA ILE A 177 17.95 24.27 -4.00
C ILE A 177 18.64 25.31 -4.91
N GLY A 178 17.90 26.35 -5.33
CA GLY A 178 18.41 27.43 -6.19
C GLY A 178 18.42 27.11 -7.68
N GLU A 179 17.51 26.23 -8.13
CA GLU A 179 17.24 25.87 -9.53
C GLU A 179 18.44 25.23 -10.26
N GLU A 180 19.41 24.71 -9.51
CA GLU A 180 20.60 24.03 -10.04
C GLU A 180 21.13 22.95 -9.10
N GLY A 181 21.78 21.93 -9.65
CA GLY A 181 22.46 20.86 -8.90
C GLY A 181 21.86 19.50 -9.12
N LYS A 182 21.95 18.62 -8.11
CA LYS A 182 21.44 17.26 -8.21
C LYS A 182 20.35 16.98 -7.19
N THR A 183 19.31 16.27 -7.62
CA THR A 183 18.28 15.71 -6.76
C THR A 183 18.21 14.20 -6.96
N ALA A 184 17.87 13.47 -5.89
CA ALA A 184 17.61 12.04 -5.94
C ALA A 184 16.11 11.76 -5.85
N LEU A 185 15.65 10.81 -6.67
CA LEU A 185 14.30 10.27 -6.60
C LEU A 185 14.36 8.80 -6.18
N LEU A 186 13.73 8.48 -5.06
CA LEU A 186 13.54 7.10 -4.59
C LEU A 186 12.08 6.72 -4.87
N TYR A 187 11.88 5.82 -5.85
CA TYR A 187 10.54 5.42 -6.30
C TYR A 187 10.21 3.98 -5.90
N GLY A 188 8.93 3.58 -6.01
CA GLY A 188 8.46 2.25 -5.67
C GLY A 188 8.79 1.20 -6.73
N ASN A 189 7.79 0.46 -7.16
CA ASN A 189 7.94 -0.54 -8.22
C ASN A 189 7.54 0.06 -9.56
N LYS A 190 8.31 -0.23 -10.59
CA LYS A 190 7.92 0.08 -11.95
C LYS A 190 6.71 -0.76 -12.37
N GLY A 191 5.72 -0.12 -12.99
CA GLY A 191 4.45 -0.75 -13.39
C GLY A 191 3.36 -0.67 -12.30
N ASN A 192 3.71 -0.29 -11.07
CA ASN A 192 2.72 0.15 -10.09
C ASN A 192 2.28 1.58 -10.41
N LEU A 193 0.97 1.78 -10.63
CA LEU A 193 0.43 3.04 -11.12
C LEU A 193 0.79 4.23 -10.21
N VAL A 194 0.70 4.06 -8.89
CA VAL A 194 1.04 5.12 -7.92
C VAL A 194 2.51 5.50 -8.04
N SER A 195 3.41 4.51 -8.10
CA SER A 195 4.84 4.73 -8.28
C SER A 195 5.13 5.46 -9.59
N ASP A 196 4.52 5.02 -10.68
CA ASP A 196 4.74 5.59 -12.02
C ASP A 196 4.18 7.03 -12.12
N LEU A 197 3.02 7.31 -11.52
CA LEU A 197 2.43 8.67 -11.49
C LEU A 197 3.27 9.63 -10.63
N ARG A 198 3.70 9.20 -9.44
CA ARG A 198 4.56 10.02 -8.58
C ARG A 198 5.94 10.27 -9.23
N GLN A 199 6.51 9.25 -9.90
CA GLN A 199 7.75 9.42 -10.67
C GLN A 199 7.54 10.40 -11.83
N LYS A 200 6.48 10.23 -12.62
CA LYS A 200 6.13 11.10 -13.76
C LYS A 200 5.97 12.55 -13.32
N GLY A 201 5.22 12.79 -12.22
CA GLY A 201 5.04 14.13 -11.66
C GLY A 201 6.36 14.76 -11.25
N TYR A 202 7.26 14.01 -10.60
CA TYR A 202 8.56 14.52 -10.19
C TYR A 202 9.39 14.99 -11.41
N TYR A 203 9.43 14.18 -12.45
CA TYR A 203 10.13 14.58 -13.69
C TYR A 203 9.47 15.77 -14.38
N ALA A 204 8.14 15.82 -14.44
CA ALA A 204 7.41 16.95 -15.02
C ALA A 204 7.71 18.28 -14.30
N GLY A 205 7.82 18.25 -12.97
CA GLY A 205 8.21 19.43 -12.20
C GLY A 205 9.66 19.83 -12.42
N MET A 206 10.57 18.85 -12.54
CA MET A 206 12.01 19.13 -12.78
C MET A 206 12.33 19.58 -14.21
N GLU A 207 11.50 19.23 -15.20
CA GLU A 207 11.72 19.60 -16.62
C GLU A 207 11.84 21.11 -16.83
N LYS A 208 11.20 21.91 -15.98
CA LYS A 208 11.29 23.38 -16.00
C LYS A 208 12.66 23.91 -15.58
N TYR A 209 13.53 23.08 -14.98
CA TYR A 209 14.81 23.47 -14.40
C TYR A 209 15.99 22.72 -15.05
N PRO A 210 16.46 23.14 -16.24
CA PRO A 210 17.44 22.40 -17.04
C PRO A 210 18.83 22.27 -16.38
N ASN A 211 19.11 23.04 -15.33
CA ASN A 211 20.36 22.93 -14.57
C ASN A 211 20.27 21.94 -13.41
N ILE A 212 19.13 21.23 -13.23
CA ILE A 212 18.99 20.19 -12.25
C ILE A 212 19.12 18.82 -12.92
N THR A 213 19.94 17.97 -12.34
CA THR A 213 20.05 16.56 -12.73
C THR A 213 19.33 15.68 -11.71
N VAL A 214 18.39 14.85 -12.18
CA VAL A 214 17.73 13.84 -11.35
C VAL A 214 18.51 12.53 -11.45
N VAL A 215 18.91 11.97 -10.31
CA VAL A 215 19.39 10.59 -10.17
C VAL A 215 18.35 9.78 -9.44
N GLU A 216 18.16 8.51 -9.82
CA GLU A 216 17.06 7.74 -9.25
C GLU A 216 17.41 6.30 -8.91
N GLN A 217 16.66 5.70 -7.98
CA GLN A 217 16.72 4.26 -7.69
C GLN A 217 15.35 3.72 -7.25
N PRO A 218 15.01 2.47 -7.64
CA PRO A 218 13.83 1.78 -7.14
C PRO A 218 14.05 1.34 -5.69
N THR A 219 12.99 1.36 -4.91
CA THR A 219 13.00 0.92 -3.52
C THR A 219 12.08 -0.27 -3.25
N ASN A 220 11.21 -0.58 -4.22
CA ASN A 220 10.18 -1.61 -4.09
C ASN A 220 9.27 -1.41 -2.86
N TRP A 221 9.06 -0.15 -2.46
CA TRP A 221 8.34 0.24 -1.23
C TRP A 221 8.99 -0.28 0.07
N ASP A 222 10.21 -0.85 0.00
CA ASP A 222 10.92 -1.48 1.11
C ASP A 222 11.88 -0.50 1.79
N PRO A 223 11.68 -0.16 3.09
CA PRO A 223 12.52 0.79 3.80
C PRO A 223 14.02 0.43 3.85
N PRO A 224 14.43 -0.84 4.12
CA PRO A 224 15.83 -1.24 4.03
C PRO A 224 16.46 -0.98 2.65
N THR A 225 15.75 -1.28 1.57
CA THR A 225 16.19 -1.00 0.19
C THR A 225 16.31 0.49 -0.04
N GLY A 226 15.35 1.29 0.44
CA GLY A 226 15.40 2.74 0.37
C GLY A 226 16.58 3.36 1.11
N MET A 227 16.87 2.87 2.31
CA MET A 227 18.07 3.31 3.06
C MET A 227 19.35 3.02 2.28
N LYS A 228 19.48 1.82 1.73
CA LYS A 228 20.66 1.45 0.93
C LYS A 228 20.76 2.31 -0.34
N ALA A 229 19.64 2.52 -1.05
CA ALA A 229 19.61 3.36 -2.25
C ALA A 229 20.05 4.80 -1.93
N ALA A 230 19.58 5.38 -0.82
CA ALA A 230 20.01 6.70 -0.36
C ALA A 230 21.50 6.74 -0.05
N GLN A 231 22.05 5.73 0.65
CA GLN A 231 23.50 5.62 0.93
C GLN A 231 24.33 5.60 -0.36
N ASP A 232 23.92 4.77 -1.33
CA ASP A 232 24.61 4.64 -2.61
C ASP A 232 24.56 5.95 -3.41
N LEU A 233 23.39 6.62 -3.45
CA LEU A 233 23.22 7.90 -4.16
C LEU A 233 24.00 9.04 -3.51
N ILE A 234 24.00 9.15 -2.19
CA ILE A 234 24.77 10.17 -1.46
C ILE A 234 26.28 9.96 -1.69
N ALA A 235 26.74 8.70 -1.62
CA ALA A 235 28.17 8.37 -1.83
C ALA A 235 28.63 8.67 -3.29
N ALA A 236 27.76 8.36 -4.28
CA ALA A 236 28.05 8.60 -5.69
C ALA A 236 27.92 10.07 -6.10
N ASN A 237 27.16 10.88 -5.35
CA ASN A 237 26.88 12.28 -5.65
C ASN A 237 27.15 13.17 -4.44
N PRO A 238 28.41 13.54 -4.15
CA PRO A 238 28.74 14.38 -2.99
C PRO A 238 28.09 15.77 -3.02
N ASP A 239 27.66 16.21 -4.20
CA ASP A 239 26.97 17.46 -4.50
C ASP A 239 25.44 17.35 -4.51
N LEU A 240 24.89 16.24 -4.01
CA LEU A 240 23.44 16.01 -3.91
C LEU A 240 22.81 17.06 -2.97
N LYS A 241 21.79 17.77 -3.46
CA LYS A 241 21.10 18.84 -2.72
C LYS A 241 19.74 18.43 -2.16
N ALA A 242 19.07 17.43 -2.76
CA ALA A 242 17.77 16.99 -2.30
C ALA A 242 17.54 15.50 -2.55
N ILE A 243 16.70 14.90 -1.72
CA ILE A 243 16.14 13.55 -1.88
C ILE A 243 14.63 13.64 -1.77
N HIS A 244 13.93 13.16 -2.78
CA HIS A 244 12.50 12.89 -2.72
C HIS A 244 12.27 11.39 -2.69
N CYS A 245 11.54 10.92 -1.68
CA CYS A 245 11.02 9.56 -1.68
C CYS A 245 9.50 9.61 -1.83
N ILE A 246 8.96 8.74 -2.65
CA ILE A 246 7.52 8.72 -2.91
C ILE A 246 6.69 8.00 -1.82
N SER A 247 7.27 7.69 -0.65
CA SER A 247 6.61 7.08 0.50
C SER A 247 7.34 7.45 1.79
N ASP A 248 6.59 7.77 2.83
CA ASP A 248 7.13 8.15 4.15
C ASP A 248 7.93 7.02 4.81
N ALA A 249 7.48 5.77 4.72
CA ALA A 249 8.19 4.64 5.30
C ALA A 249 9.61 4.50 4.71
N VAL A 250 9.74 4.69 3.41
CA VAL A 250 11.02 4.70 2.70
C VAL A 250 11.82 5.94 3.06
N THR A 251 11.18 7.11 3.16
CA THR A 251 11.85 8.38 3.47
C THR A 251 12.47 8.37 4.86
N LEU A 252 11.77 7.83 5.86
CA LEU A 252 12.28 7.71 7.23
C LEU A 252 13.55 6.85 7.27
N ALA A 253 13.59 5.77 6.50
CA ALA A 253 14.78 4.94 6.36
C ALA A 253 15.90 5.63 5.56
N ALA A 254 15.58 6.30 4.45
CA ALA A 254 16.53 7.06 3.65
C ALA A 254 17.15 8.22 4.42
N TYR A 255 16.39 8.87 5.31
CA TYR A 255 16.90 9.92 6.17
C TYR A 255 17.99 9.44 7.13
N GLN A 256 17.97 8.18 7.57
CA GLN A 256 19.08 7.62 8.36
C GLN A 256 20.39 7.57 7.55
N ALA A 257 20.31 7.42 6.21
CA ALA A 257 21.50 7.55 5.36
C ALA A 257 22.02 8.99 5.32
N VAL A 258 21.13 9.99 5.24
CA VAL A 258 21.49 11.43 5.32
C VAL A 258 22.18 11.73 6.65
N LYS A 259 21.64 11.24 7.77
CA LYS A 259 22.25 11.38 9.10
C LYS A 259 23.62 10.73 9.18
N THR A 260 23.74 9.50 8.71
CA THR A 260 25.00 8.75 8.72
C THR A 260 26.09 9.43 7.90
N ALA A 261 25.71 10.09 6.81
CA ALA A 261 26.61 10.88 5.95
C ALA A 261 26.96 12.25 6.55
N GLY A 262 26.35 12.66 7.68
CA GLY A 262 26.54 13.99 8.27
C GLY A 262 25.99 15.13 7.39
N LYS A 263 24.96 14.87 6.59
CA LYS A 263 24.37 15.79 5.63
C LYS A 263 23.02 16.38 6.10
N GLU A 264 22.72 16.30 7.40
CA GLU A 264 21.53 16.89 7.99
C GLU A 264 21.54 18.42 7.80
N GLY A 265 20.44 18.96 7.28
CA GLY A 265 20.33 20.37 6.95
C GLY A 265 21.03 20.82 5.68
N GLU A 266 21.89 19.97 5.05
CA GLU A 266 22.47 20.22 3.75
C GLU A 266 21.64 19.63 2.60
N ILE A 267 21.04 18.46 2.83
CA ILE A 267 20.17 17.77 1.86
C ILE A 267 18.71 18.02 2.25
N ILE A 268 17.95 18.61 1.34
CA ILE A 268 16.50 18.74 1.45
C ILE A 268 15.85 17.36 1.32
N VAL A 269 14.95 17.02 2.22
CA VAL A 269 14.23 15.75 2.18
C VAL A 269 12.74 16.01 2.09
N THR A 270 12.10 15.47 1.06
CA THR A 270 10.66 15.55 0.83
C THR A 270 10.05 14.16 0.72
N SER A 271 8.80 14.02 1.12
CA SER A 271 8.14 12.72 1.30
C SER A 271 6.70 12.73 0.81
N TYR A 272 6.02 11.59 0.99
CA TYR A 272 4.63 11.38 0.60
C TYR A 272 3.98 10.34 1.52
N ASP A 273 2.72 10.45 1.84
CA ASP A 273 1.71 9.66 2.55
C ASP A 273 1.16 10.38 3.79
N GLY A 274 2.00 11.08 4.57
CA GLY A 274 1.57 11.82 5.77
C GLY A 274 1.41 10.94 7.01
N ASN A 275 2.25 9.90 7.16
CA ASN A 275 2.27 9.06 8.35
C ASN A 275 2.72 9.86 9.59
N ASP A 276 2.24 9.52 10.78
CA ASP A 276 2.51 10.23 12.04
C ASP A 276 4.00 10.53 12.28
N ASP A 277 4.89 9.57 11.99
CA ASP A 277 6.33 9.75 12.19
C ASP A 277 6.95 10.68 11.15
N ALA A 278 6.43 10.72 9.92
CA ALA A 278 6.83 11.70 8.92
C ALA A 278 6.32 13.11 9.25
N LEU A 279 5.10 13.23 9.80
CA LEU A 279 4.57 14.50 10.29
C LEU A 279 5.46 15.08 11.40
N LYS A 280 5.90 14.26 12.35
CA LYS A 280 6.89 14.64 13.39
C LYS A 280 8.25 14.98 12.80
N ALA A 281 8.67 14.28 11.72
CA ALA A 281 9.91 14.59 11.03
C ALA A 281 9.84 15.95 10.30
N VAL A 282 8.68 16.34 9.77
CA VAL A 282 8.44 17.69 9.24
C VAL A 282 8.47 18.71 10.38
N GLU A 283 7.78 18.45 11.51
CA GLU A 283 7.76 19.35 12.67
C GLU A 283 9.16 19.64 13.21
N SER A 284 10.01 18.62 13.28
CA SER A 284 11.40 18.73 13.75
C SER A 284 12.38 19.26 12.70
N GLY A 285 11.94 19.54 11.46
CA GLY A 285 12.78 20.03 10.36
C GLY A 285 13.67 18.94 9.73
N GLN A 286 13.45 17.67 10.04
CA GLN A 286 14.15 16.55 9.37
C GLN A 286 13.66 16.39 7.93
N PHE A 287 12.34 16.53 7.71
CA PHE A 287 11.75 16.63 6.39
C PHE A 287 11.32 18.07 6.11
N THR A 288 11.46 18.47 4.87
CA THR A 288 11.00 19.77 4.40
C THR A 288 9.49 19.78 4.21
N SER A 289 8.95 18.67 3.70
CA SER A 289 7.51 18.47 3.49
C SER A 289 7.17 17.00 3.33
N THR A 290 5.90 16.67 3.58
CA THR A 290 5.25 15.46 3.09
C THR A 290 3.87 15.81 2.53
N VAL A 291 3.20 14.89 1.84
CA VAL A 291 1.80 15.01 1.42
C VAL A 291 0.95 14.09 2.30
N LEU A 292 0.03 14.65 3.05
CA LEU A 292 -0.93 13.88 3.84
C LEU A 292 -2.05 13.38 2.93
N THR A 293 -2.17 12.07 2.79
CA THR A 293 -3.27 11.38 2.09
C THR A 293 -4.37 10.93 3.05
N GLY A 294 -4.05 10.77 4.33
CA GLY A 294 -5.00 10.39 5.36
C GLY A 294 -5.40 8.90 5.28
N ALA A 295 -4.49 8.00 5.60
CA ALA A 295 -4.70 6.56 5.46
C ALA A 295 -5.94 6.05 6.23
N LYS A 296 -6.16 6.50 7.48
CA LYS A 296 -7.35 6.16 8.28
C LYS A 296 -8.64 6.62 7.61
N LYS A 297 -8.66 7.87 7.14
CA LYS A 297 -9.77 8.43 6.38
C LYS A 297 -10.04 7.60 5.11
N THR A 298 -9.00 7.28 4.37
CA THR A 298 -9.10 6.48 3.15
C THR A 298 -9.70 5.10 3.41
N GLY A 299 -9.24 4.41 4.46
CA GLY A 299 -9.81 3.13 4.86
C GLY A 299 -11.28 3.24 5.24
N TYR A 300 -11.63 4.21 6.08
CA TYR A 300 -13.01 4.46 6.51
C TYR A 300 -13.93 4.74 5.31
N TRP A 301 -13.52 5.67 4.44
CA TRP A 301 -14.30 6.09 3.30
C TRP A 301 -14.48 5.01 2.23
N ASN A 302 -13.43 4.23 1.93
CA ASN A 302 -13.55 3.11 0.99
C ASN A 302 -14.57 2.06 1.47
N ILE A 303 -14.68 1.79 2.76
CA ILE A 303 -15.72 0.89 3.29
C ILE A 303 -17.10 1.52 3.17
N GLN A 304 -17.28 2.82 3.36
CA GLN A 304 -18.56 3.49 3.10
C GLN A 304 -18.98 3.33 1.64
N VAL A 305 -18.07 3.57 0.69
CA VAL A 305 -18.34 3.37 -0.75
C VAL A 305 -18.70 1.91 -1.04
N ALA A 306 -17.97 0.96 -0.45
CA ALA A 306 -18.24 -0.47 -0.62
C ALA A 306 -19.66 -0.85 -0.16
N LEU A 307 -20.09 -0.32 0.99
CA LEU A 307 -21.44 -0.56 1.52
C LEU A 307 -22.53 -0.01 0.59
N GLN A 308 -22.31 1.15 -0.01
CA GLN A 308 -23.26 1.71 -0.97
C GLN A 308 -23.31 0.88 -2.25
N LEU A 309 -22.14 0.49 -2.79
CA LEU A 309 -22.07 -0.37 -3.97
C LEU A 309 -22.74 -1.72 -3.73
N ALA A 310 -22.52 -2.35 -2.57
CA ALA A 310 -23.17 -3.58 -2.16
C ALA A 310 -24.71 -3.43 -2.03
N SER A 311 -25.16 -2.25 -1.57
CA SER A 311 -26.59 -1.93 -1.47
C SER A 311 -27.22 -1.49 -2.82
N GLY A 312 -26.47 -1.51 -3.92
CA GLY A 312 -26.95 -1.13 -5.25
C GLY A 312 -26.89 0.36 -5.56
N VAL A 313 -26.42 1.19 -4.65
CA VAL A 313 -26.18 2.62 -4.89
C VAL A 313 -24.86 2.78 -5.67
N ARG A 314 -24.87 3.66 -6.66
CA ARG A 314 -23.69 3.94 -7.50
C ARG A 314 -23.27 5.39 -7.32
N PRO A 315 -21.95 5.67 -7.11
CA PRO A 315 -21.44 7.04 -7.10
C PRO A 315 -21.76 7.76 -8.42
N ALA A 316 -21.99 9.07 -8.33
CA ALA A 316 -22.22 9.92 -9.51
C ALA A 316 -20.96 9.98 -10.40
N GLU A 317 -19.80 10.00 -9.76
CA GLU A 317 -18.51 10.00 -10.44
C GLU A 317 -17.93 8.59 -10.53
N LYS A 318 -17.34 8.27 -11.68
CA LYS A 318 -16.70 6.97 -11.90
C LYS A 318 -15.36 6.86 -11.17
N ILE A 319 -14.58 7.92 -11.19
CA ILE A 319 -13.26 8.02 -10.52
C ILE A 319 -13.46 8.89 -9.29
N LEU A 320 -13.15 8.35 -8.14
CA LEU A 320 -13.37 9.00 -6.85
C LEU A 320 -12.04 9.59 -6.36
N ASN A 321 -11.92 10.92 -6.48
CA ASN A 321 -10.72 11.61 -6.03
C ASN A 321 -10.74 11.81 -4.52
N LEU A 322 -9.61 11.52 -3.88
CA LEU A 322 -9.36 11.74 -2.47
C LEU A 322 -8.52 12.99 -2.28
N ASP A 323 -8.97 13.86 -1.38
CA ASP A 323 -8.24 15.09 -1.05
C ASP A 323 -6.92 14.80 -0.33
N THR A 324 -5.94 15.65 -0.61
CA THR A 324 -4.60 15.60 -0.02
C THR A 324 -4.20 16.96 0.50
N HIS A 325 -3.27 16.97 1.46
CA HIS A 325 -2.72 18.19 2.03
C HIS A 325 -1.20 18.19 1.98
N PHE A 326 -0.60 19.27 1.49
CA PHE A 326 0.83 19.50 1.66
C PHE A 326 1.11 19.87 3.09
N VAL A 327 2.02 19.15 3.73
CA VAL A 327 2.41 19.38 5.12
C VAL A 327 3.83 19.93 5.16
N MET A 328 3.98 21.10 5.76
CA MET A 328 5.26 21.75 5.96
C MET A 328 5.19 22.71 7.18
N THR A 329 6.34 23.06 7.73
CA THR A 329 6.39 24.05 8.81
C THR A 329 5.82 25.40 8.37
N ASP A 330 5.36 26.24 9.29
CA ASP A 330 4.84 27.58 8.95
C ASP A 330 5.88 28.44 8.22
N GLU A 331 7.18 28.25 8.51
CA GLU A 331 8.28 28.90 7.79
C GLU A 331 8.35 28.44 6.32
N ASN A 332 8.31 27.13 6.09
CA ASN A 332 8.35 26.57 4.72
C ASN A 332 7.05 26.89 3.96
N LYS A 333 5.91 26.92 4.64
CA LYS A 333 4.62 27.35 4.05
C LYS A 333 4.68 28.80 3.54
N ALA A 334 5.26 29.70 4.31
CA ALA A 334 5.45 31.09 3.88
C ALA A 334 6.36 31.16 2.64
N LYS A 335 7.48 30.45 2.63
CA LYS A 335 8.38 30.36 1.46
C LYS A 335 7.67 29.76 0.25
N PHE A 336 6.92 28.68 0.44
CA PHE A 336 6.17 28.00 -0.63
C PHE A 336 5.17 28.97 -1.31
N ALA A 337 4.43 29.74 -0.53
CA ALA A 337 3.48 30.74 -1.05
C ALA A 337 4.14 31.81 -1.94
N GLU A 338 5.41 32.15 -1.68
CA GLU A 338 6.17 33.13 -2.45
C GLU A 338 6.80 32.57 -3.73
N MET A 339 6.84 31.23 -3.88
CA MET A 339 7.50 30.57 -5.02
C MET A 339 6.77 30.75 -6.34
N GLY A 340 5.46 31.04 -6.34
CA GLY A 340 4.67 31.22 -7.55
C GLY A 340 4.64 29.97 -8.43
N ILE A 341 4.46 28.80 -7.80
CA ILE A 341 4.31 27.52 -8.49
C ILE A 341 2.89 27.48 -9.06
N GLU A 342 2.76 27.19 -10.35
CA GLU A 342 1.50 27.11 -11.05
C GLU A 342 0.64 25.95 -10.52
N GLY A 343 -0.68 26.16 -10.41
CA GLY A 343 -1.63 25.14 -9.95
C GLY A 343 -1.64 24.95 -8.43
N THR A 344 -1.07 25.91 -7.68
CA THR A 344 -1.10 25.83 -6.19
C THR A 344 -2.18 26.69 -5.55
N GLU A 345 -3.00 27.36 -6.33
CA GLU A 345 -4.05 28.28 -5.85
C GLU A 345 -5.09 27.58 -4.99
N ASP A 346 -5.45 26.34 -5.35
CA ASP A 346 -6.46 25.54 -4.66
C ASP A 346 -5.81 24.42 -3.81
N VAL A 347 -4.47 24.40 -3.68
CA VAL A 347 -3.77 23.37 -2.91
C VAL A 347 -3.86 23.65 -1.41
N SER A 348 -4.32 22.66 -0.67
CA SER A 348 -4.36 22.74 0.79
C SER A 348 -2.96 22.58 1.37
N VAL A 349 -2.48 23.59 2.09
CA VAL A 349 -1.18 23.57 2.78
C VAL A 349 -1.39 23.78 4.27
N ILE A 350 -1.06 22.79 5.07
CA ILE A 350 -1.25 22.77 6.52
C ILE A 350 0.08 22.57 7.27
N ASN A 351 0.12 22.92 8.53
CA ASN A 351 1.29 22.65 9.36
C ASN A 351 1.21 21.27 10.04
N PRO A 352 2.32 20.75 10.60
CA PRO A 352 2.34 19.41 11.19
C PRO A 352 1.31 19.18 12.31
N ALA A 353 1.01 20.20 13.13
CA ALA A 353 0.02 20.07 14.20
C ALA A 353 -1.39 19.87 13.64
N GLN A 354 -1.76 20.65 12.63
CA GLN A 354 -3.03 20.47 11.89
C GLN A 354 -3.09 19.12 11.19
N ALA A 355 -1.95 18.68 10.60
CA ALA A 355 -1.86 17.39 9.92
C ALA A 355 -2.03 16.21 10.89
N LEU A 356 -1.42 16.26 12.08
CA LEU A 356 -1.58 15.22 13.11
C LEU A 356 -3.03 15.14 13.61
N GLU A 357 -3.69 16.29 13.79
CA GLU A 357 -5.12 16.31 14.15
C GLU A 357 -5.99 15.65 13.07
N ARG A 358 -5.74 15.95 11.79
CA ARG A 358 -6.45 15.33 10.67
C ARG A 358 -6.15 13.85 10.52
N ALA A 359 -4.86 13.45 10.62
CA ALA A 359 -4.45 12.06 10.51
C ALA A 359 -5.05 11.17 11.61
N ALA A 360 -5.33 11.73 12.79
CA ALA A 360 -6.01 11.02 13.87
C ALA A 360 -7.51 10.79 13.61
N GLY A 361 -8.11 11.54 12.68
CA GLY A 361 -9.54 11.44 12.34
C GLY A 361 -9.84 10.42 11.25
N TYR A 362 -11.06 9.92 11.28
CA TYR A 362 -11.59 9.02 10.24
C TYR A 362 -12.34 9.78 9.13
N ARG A 363 -12.62 11.04 9.32
CA ARG A 363 -13.31 11.92 8.38
C ARG A 363 -12.57 13.24 8.27
N ASP A 364 -12.55 13.79 7.08
CA ASP A 364 -12.01 15.12 6.80
C ASP A 364 -13.16 16.07 6.46
N GLU A 365 -12.99 17.36 6.73
CA GLU A 365 -13.95 18.40 6.32
C GLU A 365 -14.03 18.58 4.79
N LEU A 366 -12.97 18.19 4.07
CA LEU A 366 -12.96 18.16 2.60
C LEU A 366 -13.64 16.90 2.04
N TYR A 367 -14.02 15.97 2.91
CA TYR A 367 -14.76 14.79 2.54
C TYR A 367 -16.19 15.20 2.14
N ASP A 368 -16.56 14.97 0.89
CA ASP A 368 -17.90 15.23 0.39
C ASP A 368 -18.78 13.97 0.50
N PRO A 369 -19.66 13.90 1.52
CA PRO A 369 -20.59 12.77 1.64
C PRO A 369 -21.62 12.75 0.51
N ASP A 370 -21.82 13.87 -0.20
CA ASP A 370 -22.81 13.99 -1.28
C ASP A 370 -22.30 13.33 -2.58
N LEU A 371 -20.98 13.11 -2.75
CA LEU A 371 -20.44 12.27 -3.82
C LEU A 371 -21.05 10.85 -3.83
N LEU A 372 -21.58 10.43 -2.69
CA LEU A 372 -22.18 9.13 -2.49
C LEU A 372 -23.72 9.18 -2.39
N ALA A 373 -24.32 10.36 -2.38
CA ALA A 373 -25.76 10.57 -2.36
C ALA A 373 -26.28 10.64 -3.80
N GLY A 374 -26.32 9.48 -4.49
CA GLY A 374 -26.92 9.33 -5.80
C GLY A 374 -28.40 8.99 -5.70
#